data_e004186db6b8a90cf7a9bc08ad776cf8
#
_entry.id   e004186db6b8a90cf7a9bc08ad776cf8
#
_cell.length_a   1.000
_cell.length_b   1.000
_cell.length_c   1.000
_cell.angle_alpha   90.00
_cell.angle_beta   90.00
_cell.angle_gamma   90.00
#
_symmetry.space_group_name_H-M   'P 1'
#
loop_
_entity.id
_entity.type
_entity.pdbx_description
1 polymer ?
#
loop_
_entity_poly.entity_id
_entity_poly.type
_entity_poly.pdbx_seq_one_letter_code
_entity_poly.pdbx_strand_id
1 'polypeptide(L)' 'MYKIIGKFYDEDIERECATPDYAIGVFMAQIQRGMQYTDNYTASDAIDEAIDVSRGVYTNDLPHFHQLTDDMWLELRKE' A
#
# COMPACT_ATOMS: atom_id res chain seq x y z
N MET A 1 12.22 3.06 10.57
CA MET A 1 10.88 3.65 10.44
C MET A 1 10.41 3.52 8.99
N TYR A 2 9.16 3.18 8.83
CA TYR A 2 8.53 3.09 7.50
C TYR A 2 7.42 4.10 7.42
N LYS A 3 7.16 4.59 6.22
CA LYS A 3 6.10 5.57 5.99
C LYS A 3 5.28 5.16 4.78
N ILE A 4 3.95 5.23 4.93
CA ILE A 4 3.02 4.99 3.84
C ILE A 4 2.37 6.32 3.50
N ILE A 5 2.47 6.72 2.25
CA ILE A 5 1.78 7.90 1.73
C ILE A 5 0.91 7.47 0.56
N GLY A 6 -0.08 8.29 0.27
CA GLY A 6 -0.94 8.01 -0.86
C GLY A 6 -2.07 9.00 -0.98
N LYS A 7 -2.94 8.70 -1.93
CA LYS A 7 -4.12 9.52 -2.16
C LYS A 7 -5.25 8.64 -2.69
N PHE A 8 -6.41 8.72 -2.03
CA PHE A 8 -7.62 8.06 -2.47
C PHE A 8 -8.63 9.15 -2.78
N TYR A 9 -8.82 9.45 -4.08
CA TYR A 9 -9.63 10.59 -4.53
C TYR A 9 -9.07 11.88 -3.92
N ASP A 10 -9.81 12.57 -3.06
CA ASP A 10 -9.36 13.81 -2.44
C ASP A 10 -8.73 13.59 -1.06
N GLU A 11 -8.72 12.35 -0.57
CA GLU A 11 -8.17 12.03 0.75
C GLU A 11 -6.68 11.77 0.67
N ASP A 12 -5.88 12.51 1.43
CA ASP A 12 -4.45 12.24 1.57
C ASP A 12 -4.24 11.18 2.64
N ILE A 13 -3.34 10.25 2.36
CA ILE A 13 -3.00 9.16 3.27
C ILE A 13 -1.56 9.36 3.72
N GLU A 14 -1.35 9.33 5.04
CA GLU A 14 -0.03 9.37 5.62
C GLU A 14 -0.03 8.56 6.91
N ARG A 15 0.83 7.54 6.98
CA ARG A 15 0.95 6.66 8.15
C ARG A 15 2.41 6.36 8.40
N GLU A 16 2.79 6.37 9.67
CA GLU A 16 4.14 5.97 10.09
C GLU A 16 4.06 4.63 10.79
N CYS A 17 5.02 3.75 10.49
CA CYS A 17 5.04 2.38 10.98
C CYS A 17 6.44 2.03 11.46
N ALA A 18 6.56 1.51 12.68
CA ALA A 18 7.86 1.26 13.30
C ALA A 18 8.53 -0.02 12.80
N THR A 19 7.75 -1.01 12.38
CA THR A 19 8.28 -2.34 12.00
C THR A 19 7.86 -2.70 10.59
N PRO A 20 8.63 -3.59 9.92
CA PRO A 20 8.26 -4.03 8.57
C PRO A 20 6.92 -4.76 8.52
N ASP A 21 6.65 -5.65 9.47
CA ASP A 21 5.38 -6.39 9.49
C ASP A 21 4.19 -5.46 9.64
N TYR A 22 4.29 -4.48 10.54
CA TYR A 22 3.22 -3.52 10.75
C TYR A 22 3.01 -2.66 9.50
N ALA A 23 4.11 -2.25 8.86
CA ALA A 23 4.03 -1.46 7.62
C ALA A 23 3.29 -2.21 6.52
N ILE A 24 3.61 -3.49 6.32
CA ILE A 24 2.93 -4.32 5.33
C ILE A 24 1.44 -4.44 5.67
N GLY A 25 1.12 -4.70 6.94
CA GLY A 25 -0.27 -4.82 7.38
C GLY A 25 -1.06 -3.54 7.15
N VAL A 26 -0.50 -2.39 7.48
CA VAL A 26 -1.17 -1.09 7.27
C VAL A 26 -1.34 -0.81 5.78
N PHE A 27 -0.31 -1.11 4.98
CA PHE A 27 -0.39 -0.94 3.53
C PHE A 27 -1.55 -1.76 2.95
N MET A 28 -1.65 -3.03 3.34
CA MET A 28 -2.72 -3.91 2.85
C MET A 28 -4.09 -3.49 3.38
N ALA A 29 -4.16 -2.97 4.60
CA ALA A 29 -5.42 -2.44 5.14
C ALA A 29 -5.91 -1.24 4.32
N GLN A 30 -5.02 -0.37 3.86
CA GLN A 30 -5.40 0.74 2.98
C GLN A 30 -5.90 0.22 1.64
N ILE A 31 -5.28 -0.82 1.09
CA ILE A 31 -5.75 -1.43 -0.15
C ILE A 31 -7.16 -1.98 0.01
N GLN A 32 -7.43 -2.69 1.13
CA GLN A 32 -8.77 -3.21 1.40
C GLN A 32 -9.80 -2.07 1.49
N ARG A 33 -9.42 -0.97 2.10
CA ARG A 33 -10.30 0.20 2.18
C ARG A 33 -10.59 0.77 0.79
N GLY A 34 -9.56 0.86 -0.06
CA GLY A 34 -9.70 1.34 -1.42
C GLY A 34 -10.58 0.44 -2.29
N MET A 35 -10.57 -0.87 -2.03
CA MET A 35 -11.41 -1.82 -2.77
C MET A 35 -12.91 -1.55 -2.59
N GLN A 36 -13.30 -0.87 -1.54
CA GLN A 36 -14.70 -0.51 -1.32
C GLN A 36 -15.19 0.59 -2.26
N TYR A 37 -14.27 1.28 -2.93
CA TYR A 37 -14.60 2.40 -3.81
C TYR A 37 -14.59 2.02 -5.29
N THR A 38 -14.24 0.79 -5.63
CA THR A 38 -14.13 0.38 -7.03
C THR A 38 -14.34 -1.12 -7.18
N ASP A 39 -14.94 -1.52 -8.30
CA ASP A 39 -15.06 -2.93 -8.69
C ASP A 39 -13.89 -3.37 -9.58
N ASN A 40 -13.00 -2.44 -9.92
CA ASN A 40 -11.90 -2.73 -10.85
C ASN A 40 -10.66 -3.30 -10.19
N TYR A 41 -10.63 -3.33 -8.85
CA TYR A 41 -9.53 -3.89 -8.09
C TYR A 41 -10.04 -5.13 -7.34
N THR A 42 -9.54 -6.30 -7.70
CA THR A 42 -10.08 -7.57 -7.23
C THR A 42 -9.27 -8.14 -6.06
N ALA A 43 -9.83 -9.17 -5.42
CA ALA A 43 -9.12 -9.90 -4.35
C ALA A 43 -7.82 -10.52 -4.89
N SER A 44 -7.82 -10.98 -6.14
CA SER A 44 -6.62 -11.53 -6.78
C SER A 44 -5.53 -10.45 -6.91
N ASP A 45 -5.93 -9.23 -7.30
CA ASP A 45 -4.99 -8.10 -7.36
C ASP A 45 -4.38 -7.81 -5.99
N ALA A 46 -5.21 -7.86 -4.94
CA ALA A 46 -4.74 -7.61 -3.58
C ALA A 46 -3.76 -8.69 -3.10
N ILE A 47 -4.00 -9.94 -3.44
CA ILE A 47 -3.10 -11.05 -3.09
C ILE A 47 -1.75 -10.86 -3.77
N ASP A 48 -1.76 -10.53 -5.06
CA ASP A 48 -0.52 -10.28 -5.81
C ASP A 48 0.26 -9.11 -5.21
N GLU A 49 -0.44 -8.05 -4.82
CA GLU A 49 0.20 -6.89 -4.22
C GLU A 49 0.77 -7.19 -2.83
N ALA A 50 0.09 -8.04 -2.05
CA ALA A 50 0.61 -8.46 -0.75
C ALA A 50 1.99 -9.14 -0.90
N ILE A 51 2.14 -9.97 -1.93
CA ILE A 51 3.41 -10.63 -2.22
C ILE A 51 4.46 -9.58 -2.64
N ASP A 52 4.09 -8.68 -3.52
CA ASP A 52 5.03 -7.68 -4.06
C ASP A 52 5.49 -6.69 -2.99
N VAL A 53 4.58 -6.15 -2.17
CA VAL A 53 4.97 -5.20 -1.13
C VAL A 53 5.80 -5.88 -0.05
N SER A 54 5.47 -7.13 0.31
CA SER A 54 6.25 -7.90 1.28
C SER A 54 7.67 -8.14 0.77
N ARG A 55 7.80 -8.52 -0.50
CA ARG A 55 9.11 -8.69 -1.10
C ARG A 55 9.92 -7.39 -1.08
N GLY A 56 9.29 -6.28 -1.46
CA GLY A 56 9.95 -4.97 -1.45
C GLY A 56 10.47 -4.60 -0.07
N VAL A 57 9.66 -4.81 0.97
CA VAL A 57 10.03 -4.49 2.35
C VAL A 57 11.18 -5.37 2.83
N TYR A 58 11.08 -6.69 2.66
CA TYR A 58 12.05 -7.62 3.21
C TYR A 58 13.35 -7.70 2.42
N THR A 59 13.35 -7.30 1.15
CA THR A 59 14.60 -7.21 0.37
C THR A 59 15.15 -5.78 0.33
N ASN A 60 14.53 -4.86 1.07
CA ASN A 60 14.91 -3.45 1.13
C ASN A 60 14.88 -2.79 -0.26
N ASP A 61 13.90 -3.17 -1.07
CA ASP A 61 13.67 -2.61 -2.40
C ASP A 61 12.55 -1.58 -2.31
N LEU A 62 12.84 -0.45 -1.69
CA LEU A 62 11.92 0.65 -1.45
C LEU A 62 12.45 1.93 -2.07
N PRO A 63 11.61 2.88 -2.44
CA PRO A 63 10.15 2.90 -2.21
C PRO A 63 9.39 1.94 -3.12
N HIS A 64 8.25 1.46 -2.61
CA HIS A 64 7.35 0.59 -3.35
C HIS A 64 6.08 1.36 -3.66
N PHE A 65 5.82 1.59 -4.93
CA PHE A 65 4.66 2.36 -5.40
C PHE A 65 3.61 1.41 -5.96
N HIS A 66 2.34 1.67 -5.65
CA HIS A 66 1.24 0.87 -6.15
C HIS A 66 0.07 1.76 -6.57
N GLN A 67 -0.36 1.61 -7.82
CA GLN A 67 -1.51 2.30 -8.36
C GLN A 67 -2.71 1.35 -8.35
N LEU A 68 -3.76 1.67 -7.56
CA LEU A 68 -4.97 0.86 -7.51
C LEU A 68 -5.89 1.19 -8.68
N THR A 69 -6.17 2.47 -8.87
CA THR A 69 -6.95 3.00 -9.97
C THR A 69 -6.35 4.35 -10.36
N ASP A 70 -6.93 5.02 -11.35
CA ASP A 70 -6.46 6.35 -11.77
C ASP A 70 -6.52 7.37 -10.63
N ASP A 71 -7.40 7.15 -9.64
CA ASP A 71 -7.65 8.10 -8.56
C ASP A 71 -7.11 7.64 -7.20
N MET A 72 -6.49 6.45 -7.14
CA MET A 72 -6.02 5.87 -5.87
C MET A 72 -4.63 5.28 -6.03
N TRP A 73 -3.69 5.74 -5.18
CA TRP A 73 -2.33 5.19 -5.17
C TRP A 73 -1.77 5.18 -3.76
N LEU A 74 -0.78 4.32 -3.55
CA LEU A 74 -0.05 4.19 -2.29
C LEU A 74 1.44 4.04 -2.58
N GLU A 75 2.26 4.51 -1.65
CA GLU A 75 3.70 4.30 -1.70
C GLU A 75 4.20 3.99 -0.30
N LEU A 76 5.00 2.93 -0.18
CA LEU A 76 5.66 2.56 1.07
C LEU A 76 7.13 2.87 0.94
N ARG A 77 7.67 3.65 1.87
CA ARG A 77 9.08 4.04 1.86
C ARG A 77 9.70 3.80 3.23
N LYS A 78 11.00 3.65 3.23
CA LYS A 78 11.79 3.55 4.46
C LYS A 78 12.46 4.88 4.72
N GLU A 79 12.34 5.34 5.95
CA GLU A 79 12.91 6.62 6.39
C GLU A 79 13.99 6.46 7.43
#